data_299853bcd31b8b500d0c434b21c8f35d
#
_entry.id   299853bcd31b8b500d0c434b21c8f35d
#
_cell.length_a   1.000
_cell.length_b   1.000
_cell.length_c   1.000
_cell.angle_alpha   90.00
_cell.angle_beta   90.00
_cell.angle_gamma   90.00
#
_symmetry.space_group_name_H-M   'P 1'
#
loop_
_entity.id
_entity.type
_entity.pdbx_description
1 polymer ?
#
loop_
_entity_poly.entity_id
_entity_poly.type
_entity_poly.pdbx_seq_one_letter_code
_entity_poly.pdbx_strand_id
1 'polypeptide(L)'
;MYKKQIFCFVGETNSGKDTIVNKICEMDKRFSTVVSYTSRPKRDNETDGVEHHFVDSDTIKDIMDKRPDDVVAYTKISQDLSSSGYEYLATIDELDKGNIYIIDPHGIEYLRSKFGDIYEIIAIYIYTPLEIRRKRAKNRSDYTTEFAKRVENESVQFDHYYRHKKYDYIIYNIDGCLDAAVTTVYGLLTYIIGGGLRRECTSALGNIYTKKEIYDGLTYLKMIFTYYLNNFTSRTLILEDIQKKYEIMRNIILSHLK
;
A
#
# COMPACT_ATOMS: atom_id res chain seq x y z
N MET A 1 -25.53 -2.71 8.52
CA MET A 1 -24.96 -3.69 7.58
C MET A 1 -23.45 -3.52 7.62
N TYR A 2 -22.65 -4.60 7.66
CA TYR A 2 -21.20 -4.47 7.66
C TYR A 2 -20.74 -4.21 6.22
N LYS A 3 -19.97 -3.12 6.01
CA LYS A 3 -19.35 -2.83 4.72
C LYS A 3 -18.21 -3.83 4.48
N LYS A 4 -18.03 -4.28 3.24
CA LYS A 4 -16.85 -5.03 2.85
C LYS A 4 -15.63 -4.13 2.98
N GLN A 5 -14.56 -4.67 3.57
CA GLN A 5 -13.29 -3.95 3.74
C GLN A 5 -12.42 -4.10 2.50
N ILE A 6 -11.94 -2.98 1.98
CA ILE A 6 -11.00 -2.91 0.86
C ILE A 6 -9.71 -2.25 1.35
N PHE A 7 -8.63 -3.01 1.35
CA PHE A 7 -7.31 -2.55 1.75
C PHE A 7 -6.56 -1.98 0.54
N CYS A 8 -6.50 -0.66 0.47
CA CYS A 8 -5.86 0.06 -0.62
C CYS A 8 -4.38 0.27 -0.31
N PHE A 9 -3.51 -0.44 -1.03
CA PHE A 9 -2.06 -0.30 -0.92
C PHE A 9 -1.57 0.79 -1.86
N VAL A 10 -0.95 1.80 -1.31
CA VAL A 10 -0.39 2.93 -2.03
C VAL A 10 1.09 3.08 -1.69
N GLY A 11 1.88 3.52 -2.64
CA GLY A 11 3.32 3.72 -2.45
C GLY A 11 4.01 3.98 -3.79
N GLU A 12 5.03 4.81 -3.74
CA GLU A 12 5.77 5.20 -4.94
C GLU A 12 6.44 3.98 -5.60
N THR A 13 6.86 4.19 -6.84
CA THR A 13 7.59 3.19 -7.62
C THR A 13 8.76 2.62 -6.83
N ASN A 14 8.93 1.29 -6.85
CA ASN A 14 9.95 0.52 -6.10
C ASN A 14 9.85 0.62 -4.57
N SER A 15 8.72 1.05 -4.01
CA SER A 15 8.47 0.97 -2.55
C SER A 15 8.37 -0.47 -2.03
N GLY A 16 8.11 -1.46 -2.92
CA GLY A 16 7.95 -2.87 -2.57
C GLY A 16 6.54 -3.26 -2.13
N LYS A 17 5.54 -2.41 -2.41
CA LYS A 17 4.13 -2.70 -2.09
C LYS A 17 3.65 -4.01 -2.73
N ASP A 18 3.98 -4.23 -4.01
CA ASP A 18 3.59 -5.44 -4.74
C ASP A 18 4.19 -6.70 -4.09
N THR A 19 5.46 -6.63 -3.68
CA THR A 19 6.14 -7.74 -2.98
C THR A 19 5.48 -8.06 -1.64
N ILE A 20 5.10 -7.02 -0.86
CA ILE A 20 4.41 -7.21 0.42
C ILE A 20 3.04 -7.83 0.18
N VAL A 21 2.26 -7.30 -0.76
CA VAL A 21 0.92 -7.81 -1.10
C VAL A 21 0.98 -9.27 -1.56
N ASN A 22 1.88 -9.61 -2.48
CA ASN A 22 2.02 -10.97 -2.98
C ASN A 22 2.33 -11.96 -1.85
N LYS A 23 3.31 -11.63 -0.97
CA LYS A 23 3.63 -12.47 0.20
C LYS A 23 2.40 -12.67 1.11
N ILE A 24 1.59 -11.64 1.35
CA ILE A 24 0.39 -11.74 2.18
C ILE A 24 -0.65 -12.67 1.52
N CYS A 25 -0.91 -12.52 0.22
CA CYS A 25 -1.84 -13.37 -0.52
C CYS A 25 -1.37 -14.83 -0.62
N GLU A 26 -0.05 -15.07 -0.62
CA GLU A 26 0.53 -16.41 -0.54
C GLU A 26 0.31 -17.05 0.84
N MET A 27 0.50 -16.27 1.92
CA MET A 27 0.40 -16.73 3.31
C MET A 27 -1.03 -17.01 3.73
N ASP A 28 -2.00 -16.23 3.25
CA ASP A 28 -3.39 -16.30 3.72
C ASP A 28 -4.39 -16.02 2.61
N LYS A 29 -5.14 -17.07 2.23
CA LYS A 29 -6.12 -17.02 1.13
C LYS A 29 -7.39 -16.21 1.41
N ARG A 30 -7.54 -15.67 2.62
CA ARG A 30 -8.57 -14.66 2.91
C ARG A 30 -8.25 -13.31 2.21
N PHE A 31 -6.99 -13.11 1.80
CA PHE A 31 -6.53 -11.95 1.07
C PHE A 31 -6.34 -12.29 -0.40
N SER A 32 -6.90 -11.47 -1.26
CA SER A 32 -6.75 -11.57 -2.71
C SER A 32 -6.73 -10.17 -3.33
N THR A 33 -5.97 -10.03 -4.41
CA THR A 33 -5.85 -8.76 -5.11
C THR A 33 -7.08 -8.48 -5.99
N VAL A 34 -7.45 -7.22 -6.07
CA VAL A 34 -8.36 -6.69 -7.09
C VAL A 34 -7.59 -6.67 -8.41
N VAL A 35 -8.09 -7.36 -9.43
CA VAL A 35 -7.46 -7.46 -10.74
C VAL A 35 -8.03 -6.36 -11.65
N SER A 36 -7.22 -5.34 -11.95
CA SER A 36 -7.64 -4.23 -12.82
C SER A 36 -7.43 -4.57 -14.30
N TYR A 37 -8.20 -3.94 -15.17
CA TYR A 37 -7.98 -3.93 -16.61
C TYR A 37 -6.85 -2.97 -16.98
N THR A 38 -6.04 -3.29 -17.98
CA THR A 38 -5.01 -2.37 -18.49
C THR A 38 -4.80 -2.51 -19.98
N SER A 39 -4.56 -1.37 -20.65
CA SER A 39 -4.17 -1.34 -22.06
C SER A 39 -2.65 -1.48 -22.25
N ARG A 40 -1.88 -1.61 -21.18
CA ARG A 40 -0.46 -1.88 -21.22
C ARG A 40 -0.19 -3.31 -21.74
N PRO A 41 0.80 -3.49 -22.61
CA PRO A 41 1.23 -4.83 -22.98
C PRO A 41 1.65 -5.66 -21.75
N LYS A 42 1.31 -6.93 -21.77
CA LYS A 42 1.71 -7.92 -20.75
C LYS A 42 3.24 -8.08 -20.75
N ARG A 43 3.84 -8.13 -19.57
CA ARG A 43 5.26 -8.47 -19.41
C ARG A 43 5.46 -9.98 -19.40
N ASP A 44 6.71 -10.43 -19.63
CA ASP A 44 7.03 -11.87 -19.75
C ASP A 44 6.68 -12.68 -18.50
N ASN A 45 6.78 -12.07 -17.31
CA ASN A 45 6.51 -12.71 -16.01
C ASN A 45 5.10 -12.45 -15.47
N GLU A 46 4.19 -11.90 -16.27
CA GLU A 46 2.80 -11.63 -15.89
C GLU A 46 1.86 -12.65 -16.55
N THR A 47 0.72 -12.90 -15.91
CA THR A 47 -0.33 -13.79 -16.39
C THR A 47 -1.64 -13.04 -16.48
N ASP A 48 -2.33 -13.13 -17.62
CA ASP A 48 -3.64 -12.50 -17.80
C ASP A 48 -4.65 -13.02 -16.77
N GLY A 49 -5.40 -12.10 -16.17
CA GLY A 49 -6.36 -12.41 -15.11
C GLY A 49 -5.72 -12.62 -13.72
N VAL A 50 -4.41 -12.46 -13.57
CA VAL A 50 -3.69 -12.55 -12.29
C VAL A 50 -3.20 -11.18 -11.86
N GLU A 51 -2.26 -10.58 -12.59
CA GLU A 51 -1.78 -9.21 -12.31
C GLU A 51 -2.76 -8.18 -12.85
N HIS A 52 -3.23 -8.37 -14.07
CA HIS A 52 -4.20 -7.53 -14.76
C HIS A 52 -4.99 -8.35 -15.76
N HIS A 53 -6.15 -7.82 -16.17
CA HIS A 53 -6.80 -8.19 -17.42
C HIS A 53 -6.18 -7.33 -18.53
N PHE A 54 -5.34 -7.93 -19.38
CA PHE A 54 -4.66 -7.23 -20.46
C PHE A 54 -5.59 -7.12 -21.67
N VAL A 55 -6.07 -5.91 -21.94
CA VAL A 55 -7.06 -5.60 -22.97
C VAL A 55 -6.60 -4.42 -23.83
N ASP A 56 -7.26 -4.17 -24.93
CA ASP A 56 -7.03 -2.96 -25.71
C ASP A 56 -7.77 -1.73 -25.14
N SER A 57 -7.41 -0.54 -25.59
CA SER A 57 -8.06 0.71 -25.16
C SER A 57 -9.52 0.80 -25.57
N ASP A 58 -9.92 0.15 -26.66
CA ASP A 58 -11.31 0.12 -27.10
C ASP A 58 -12.18 -0.68 -26.12
N THR A 59 -11.67 -1.79 -25.60
CA THR A 59 -12.33 -2.56 -24.53
C THR A 59 -12.51 -1.73 -23.24
N ILE A 60 -11.48 -0.99 -22.83
CA ILE A 60 -11.57 -0.09 -21.66
C ILE A 60 -12.63 0.98 -21.89
N LYS A 61 -12.62 1.59 -23.06
CA LYS A 61 -13.62 2.58 -23.43
C LYS A 61 -15.03 1.99 -23.44
N ASP A 62 -15.19 0.80 -23.99
CA ASP A 62 -16.47 0.08 -24.00
C ASP A 62 -17.03 -0.16 -22.59
N ILE A 63 -16.17 -0.54 -21.63
CA ILE A 63 -16.56 -0.70 -20.22
C ILE A 63 -17.02 0.64 -19.65
N MET A 64 -16.26 1.72 -19.89
CA MET A 64 -16.59 3.05 -19.40
C MET A 64 -17.90 3.59 -19.98
N ASP A 65 -18.16 3.35 -21.26
CA ASP A 65 -19.36 3.83 -21.96
C ASP A 65 -20.62 3.01 -21.60
N LYS A 66 -20.48 1.68 -21.45
CA LYS A 66 -21.62 0.78 -21.21
C LYS A 66 -21.93 0.57 -19.72
N ARG A 67 -20.93 0.71 -18.85
CA ARG A 67 -21.03 0.45 -17.42
C ARG A 67 -20.34 1.54 -16.57
N PRO A 68 -20.65 2.85 -16.79
CA PRO A 68 -19.95 3.96 -16.12
C PRO A 68 -20.07 3.91 -14.59
N ASP A 69 -21.19 3.41 -14.07
CA ASP A 69 -21.43 3.30 -12.63
C ASP A 69 -20.67 2.15 -11.97
N ASP A 70 -20.19 1.19 -12.74
CA ASP A 70 -19.39 0.06 -12.26
C ASP A 70 -17.90 0.40 -12.18
N VAL A 71 -17.45 1.50 -12.77
CA VAL A 71 -16.05 1.92 -12.74
C VAL A 71 -15.70 2.47 -11.36
N VAL A 72 -14.84 1.75 -10.65
CA VAL A 72 -14.37 2.09 -9.29
C VAL A 72 -13.04 2.83 -9.27
N ALA A 73 -12.25 2.71 -10.32
CA ALA A 73 -11.04 3.49 -10.53
C ALA A 73 -10.69 3.53 -12.02
N TYR A 74 -10.17 4.67 -12.46
CA TYR A 74 -9.58 4.85 -13.78
C TYR A 74 -8.38 5.78 -13.68
N THR A 75 -7.26 5.36 -14.27
CA THR A 75 -6.04 6.16 -14.36
C THR A 75 -5.41 5.97 -15.72
N LYS A 76 -4.95 7.07 -16.32
CA LYS A 76 -4.16 7.06 -17.54
C LYS A 76 -2.75 7.54 -17.25
N ILE A 77 -1.76 6.67 -17.48
CA ILE A 77 -0.35 6.95 -17.22
C ILE A 77 0.36 7.15 -18.56
N SER A 78 0.74 8.39 -18.85
CA SER A 78 1.55 8.71 -20.03
C SER A 78 3.01 8.41 -19.76
N GLN A 79 3.66 7.64 -20.66
CA GLN A 79 5.08 7.37 -20.57
C GLN A 79 5.93 8.50 -21.18
N ASP A 80 5.40 9.17 -22.22
CA ASP A 80 6.00 10.31 -22.92
C ASP A 80 4.93 11.30 -23.37
N LEU A 81 5.33 12.56 -23.62
CA LEU A 81 4.47 13.58 -24.22
C LEU A 81 3.92 13.20 -25.61
N SER A 82 4.51 12.20 -26.26
CA SER A 82 4.14 11.70 -27.59
C SER A 82 3.34 10.40 -27.56
N SER A 83 3.20 9.73 -26.41
CA SER A 83 2.47 8.47 -26.31
C SER A 83 1.07 8.68 -25.78
N SER A 84 0.10 7.90 -26.28
CA SER A 84 -1.29 7.92 -25.81
C SER A 84 -1.45 7.50 -24.34
N GLY A 85 -0.37 7.02 -23.70
CA GLY A 85 -0.36 6.50 -22.34
C GLY A 85 -1.06 5.15 -22.20
N TYR A 86 -0.82 4.47 -21.07
CA TYR A 86 -1.52 3.24 -20.72
C TYR A 86 -2.65 3.53 -19.75
N GLU A 87 -3.75 2.84 -19.94
CA GLU A 87 -4.97 2.97 -19.15
C GLU A 87 -5.07 1.83 -18.15
N TYR A 88 -5.57 2.16 -16.97
CA TYR A 88 -5.88 1.20 -15.90
C TYR A 88 -7.29 1.48 -15.42
N LEU A 89 -8.11 0.43 -15.33
CA LEU A 89 -9.50 0.52 -14.93
C LEU A 89 -9.84 -0.64 -14.02
N ALA A 90 -10.59 -0.40 -12.94
CA ALA A 90 -11.19 -1.45 -12.15
C ALA A 90 -12.71 -1.27 -12.06
N THR A 91 -13.41 -2.39 -11.90
CA THR A 91 -14.86 -2.44 -11.80
C THR A 91 -15.33 -2.95 -10.44
N ILE A 92 -16.59 -2.73 -10.10
CA ILE A 92 -17.23 -3.27 -8.89
C ILE A 92 -17.06 -4.80 -8.84
N ASP A 93 -17.27 -5.50 -9.96
CA ASP A 93 -17.14 -6.96 -10.02
C ASP A 93 -15.76 -7.44 -9.57
N GLU A 94 -14.69 -6.73 -9.95
CA GLU A 94 -13.33 -7.08 -9.52
C GLU A 94 -13.08 -6.66 -8.07
N LEU A 95 -13.65 -5.55 -7.63
CA LEU A 95 -13.58 -5.12 -6.24
C LEU A 95 -14.30 -6.11 -5.31
N ASP A 96 -15.36 -6.75 -5.80
CA ASP A 96 -16.10 -7.76 -5.04
C ASP A 96 -15.37 -9.11 -4.94
N LYS A 97 -14.51 -9.45 -5.90
CA LYS A 97 -13.67 -10.66 -5.88
C LYS A 97 -12.45 -10.53 -4.97
N GLY A 98 -11.81 -9.35 -4.97
CA GLY A 98 -10.63 -9.07 -4.16
C GLY A 98 -10.92 -8.21 -2.92
N ASN A 99 -9.98 -8.13 -2.00
CA ASN A 99 -10.02 -7.23 -0.85
C ASN A 99 -8.72 -6.43 -0.65
N ILE A 100 -7.70 -6.68 -1.46
CA ILE A 100 -6.48 -5.88 -1.53
C ILE A 100 -6.42 -5.19 -2.90
N TYR A 101 -6.32 -3.87 -2.90
CA TYR A 101 -6.21 -3.10 -4.13
C TYR A 101 -4.94 -2.24 -4.13
N ILE A 102 -4.07 -2.48 -5.11
CA ILE A 102 -2.90 -1.63 -5.36
C ILE A 102 -3.36 -0.49 -6.25
N ILE A 103 -3.34 0.73 -5.71
CA ILE A 103 -3.94 1.90 -6.34
C ILE A 103 -3.11 3.15 -6.05
N ASP A 104 -3.26 4.18 -6.87
CA ASP A 104 -2.64 5.48 -6.66
C ASP A 104 -3.45 6.37 -5.69
N PRO A 105 -2.87 7.47 -5.16
CA PRO A 105 -3.55 8.37 -4.23
C PRO A 105 -4.86 8.97 -4.77
N HIS A 106 -4.93 9.33 -6.05
CA HIS A 106 -6.15 9.89 -6.64
C HIS A 106 -7.26 8.84 -6.74
N GLY A 107 -6.89 7.61 -7.10
CA GLY A 107 -7.82 6.49 -7.13
C GLY A 107 -8.43 6.20 -5.76
N ILE A 108 -7.66 6.30 -4.67
CA ILE A 108 -8.20 6.16 -3.31
C ILE A 108 -9.22 7.27 -2.99
N GLU A 109 -8.92 8.51 -3.32
CA GLU A 109 -9.85 9.64 -3.10
C GLU A 109 -11.14 9.46 -3.87
N TYR A 110 -11.05 9.05 -5.13
CA TYR A 110 -12.21 8.74 -5.95
C TYR A 110 -13.03 7.58 -5.36
N LEU A 111 -12.36 6.47 -5.01
CA LEU A 111 -13.00 5.30 -4.43
C LEU A 111 -13.74 5.64 -3.12
N ARG A 112 -13.12 6.42 -2.23
CA ARG A 112 -13.74 6.89 -0.99
C ARG A 112 -14.95 7.78 -1.25
N SER A 113 -14.84 8.70 -2.21
CA SER A 113 -15.91 9.67 -2.49
C SER A 113 -17.14 9.01 -3.11
N LYS A 114 -16.95 8.03 -4.00
CA LYS A 114 -18.04 7.41 -4.77
C LYS A 114 -18.57 6.13 -4.10
N PHE A 115 -17.72 5.35 -3.46
CA PHE A 115 -18.05 4.01 -2.96
C PHE A 115 -17.87 3.85 -1.45
N GLY A 116 -17.49 4.90 -0.72
CA GLY A 116 -17.30 4.86 0.72
C GLY A 116 -18.57 4.53 1.51
N ASP A 117 -19.75 4.67 0.91
CA ASP A 117 -21.02 4.23 1.52
C ASP A 117 -21.23 2.72 1.42
N ILE A 118 -20.62 2.06 0.42
CA ILE A 118 -20.74 0.62 0.15
C ILE A 118 -19.58 -0.16 0.79
N TYR A 119 -18.35 0.35 0.62
CA TYR A 119 -17.12 -0.28 1.10
C TYR A 119 -16.48 0.52 2.23
N GLU A 120 -15.79 -0.18 3.13
CA GLU A 120 -14.87 0.43 4.10
C GLU A 120 -13.47 0.48 3.46
N ILE A 121 -13.06 1.68 3.01
CA ILE A 121 -11.81 1.90 2.26
C ILE A 121 -10.70 2.24 3.24
N ILE A 122 -9.71 1.36 3.36
CA ILE A 122 -8.59 1.46 4.30
C ILE A 122 -7.30 1.66 3.51
N ALA A 123 -6.69 2.83 3.62
CA ALA A 123 -5.49 3.19 2.88
C ALA A 123 -4.22 2.89 3.68
N ILE A 124 -3.37 2.02 3.12
CA ILE A 124 -2.09 1.61 3.70
C ILE A 124 -0.96 2.13 2.82
N TYR A 125 -0.22 3.12 3.31
CA TYR A 125 0.89 3.72 2.59
C TYR A 125 2.19 2.97 2.89
N ILE A 126 2.77 2.37 1.86
CA ILE A 126 4.08 1.72 1.94
C ILE A 126 5.15 2.75 1.58
N TYR A 127 5.75 3.31 2.61
CA TYR A 127 6.79 4.33 2.46
C TYR A 127 8.18 3.70 2.37
N THR A 128 8.95 4.13 1.38
CA THR A 128 10.36 3.77 1.21
C THR A 128 11.12 5.02 0.76
N PRO A 129 12.20 5.41 1.45
CA PRO A 129 13.03 6.53 1.05
C PRO A 129 13.54 6.42 -0.40
N LEU A 130 13.66 7.56 -1.08
CA LEU A 130 14.03 7.61 -2.50
C LEU A 130 15.38 6.93 -2.78
N GLU A 131 16.37 7.07 -1.89
CA GLU A 131 17.68 6.46 -2.02
C GLU A 131 17.58 4.93 -2.09
N ILE A 132 16.73 4.34 -1.23
CA ILE A 132 16.49 2.90 -1.22
C ILE A 132 15.74 2.48 -2.48
N ARG A 133 14.73 3.24 -2.92
CA ARG A 133 14.00 2.97 -4.16
C ARG A 133 14.92 3.03 -5.38
N ARG A 134 15.85 4.00 -5.42
CA ARG A 134 16.89 4.09 -6.46
C ARG A 134 17.82 2.89 -6.47
N LYS A 135 18.27 2.44 -5.28
CA LYS A 135 19.10 1.25 -5.15
C LYS A 135 18.38 -0.01 -5.66
N ARG A 136 17.11 -0.18 -5.29
CA ARG A 136 16.27 -1.28 -5.77
C ARG A 136 16.06 -1.24 -7.29
N ALA A 137 15.88 -0.04 -7.84
CA ALA A 137 15.75 0.15 -9.28
C ALA A 137 17.02 -0.29 -10.05
N LYS A 138 18.21 0.05 -9.56
CA LYS A 138 19.49 -0.35 -10.16
C LYS A 138 19.68 -1.87 -10.28
N ASN A 139 19.06 -2.63 -9.38
CA ASN A 139 19.16 -4.08 -9.38
C ASN A 139 18.12 -4.76 -10.32
N ARG A 140 17.29 -3.97 -11.00
CA ARG A 140 16.35 -4.43 -12.02
C ARG A 140 16.87 -4.05 -13.40
N SER A 141 16.57 -4.84 -14.41
CA SER A 141 16.99 -4.62 -15.81
C SER A 141 16.39 -3.34 -16.41
N ASP A 142 15.40 -2.74 -15.76
CA ASP A 142 14.65 -1.55 -16.18
C ASP A 142 15.15 -0.24 -15.54
N TYR A 143 16.35 -0.25 -14.91
CA TYR A 143 16.98 0.97 -14.42
C TYR A 143 17.44 1.85 -15.57
N THR A 144 16.53 2.58 -16.15
CA THR A 144 16.75 3.55 -17.24
C THR A 144 16.10 4.88 -16.87
N THR A 145 16.07 5.80 -17.83
CA THR A 145 15.32 7.07 -17.81
C THR A 145 13.86 6.90 -17.31
N GLU A 146 13.28 5.70 -17.44
CA GLU A 146 11.91 5.41 -17.00
C GLU A 146 11.72 5.54 -15.49
N PHE A 147 12.66 5.03 -14.65
CA PHE A 147 12.54 5.21 -13.19
C PHE A 147 12.58 6.68 -12.77
N ALA A 148 13.49 7.47 -13.38
CA ALA A 148 13.60 8.89 -13.08
C ALA A 148 12.32 9.65 -13.46
N LYS A 149 11.76 9.38 -14.64
CA LYS A 149 10.49 9.97 -15.11
C LYS A 149 9.33 9.59 -14.18
N ARG A 150 9.25 8.32 -13.74
CA ARG A 150 8.22 7.90 -12.79
C ARG A 150 8.34 8.62 -11.46
N VAL A 151 9.55 8.74 -10.91
CA VAL A 151 9.79 9.48 -9.66
C VAL A 151 9.34 10.93 -9.80
N GLU A 152 9.63 11.59 -10.91
CA GLU A 152 9.22 12.97 -11.18
C GLU A 152 7.70 13.09 -11.27
N ASN A 153 7.04 12.22 -12.03
CA ASN A 153 5.58 12.23 -12.20
C ASN A 153 4.84 11.93 -10.89
N GLU A 154 5.36 11.01 -10.07
CA GLU A 154 4.77 10.63 -8.80
C GLU A 154 5.02 11.66 -7.68
N SER A 155 6.13 12.43 -7.76
CA SER A 155 6.64 13.22 -6.64
C SER A 155 5.63 14.22 -6.07
N VAL A 156 4.92 14.95 -6.92
CA VAL A 156 3.95 15.98 -6.50
C VAL A 156 2.75 15.33 -5.82
N GLN A 157 2.22 14.25 -6.40
CA GLN A 157 1.06 13.53 -5.88
C GLN A 157 1.36 12.89 -4.51
N PHE A 158 2.51 12.22 -4.40
CA PHE A 158 2.89 11.54 -3.17
C PHE A 158 3.36 12.49 -2.08
N ASP A 159 4.02 13.60 -2.42
CA ASP A 159 4.36 14.64 -1.44
C ASP A 159 3.09 15.24 -0.82
N HIS A 160 2.09 15.57 -1.63
CA HIS A 160 0.79 16.02 -1.17
C HIS A 160 0.10 14.98 -0.28
N TYR A 161 0.05 13.73 -0.74
CA TYR A 161 -0.58 12.62 -0.03
C TYR A 161 0.06 12.38 1.35
N TYR A 162 1.39 12.36 1.40
CA TYR A 162 2.16 12.19 2.63
C TYR A 162 1.99 13.36 3.60
N ARG A 163 2.14 14.59 3.13
CA ARG A 163 2.04 15.80 3.99
C ARG A 163 0.66 15.98 4.61
N HIS A 164 -0.40 15.65 3.87
CA HIS A 164 -1.77 15.78 4.35
C HIS A 164 -2.30 14.52 5.04
N LYS A 165 -1.45 13.51 5.25
CA LYS A 165 -1.78 12.26 5.95
C LYS A 165 -3.08 11.63 5.43
N LYS A 166 -3.24 11.54 4.11
CA LYS A 166 -4.46 11.03 3.46
C LYS A 166 -4.56 9.49 3.51
N TYR A 167 -3.68 8.82 4.25
CA TYR A 167 -3.66 7.39 4.53
C TYR A 167 -4.14 7.12 5.97
N ASP A 168 -4.66 5.92 6.20
CA ASP A 168 -5.03 5.45 7.55
C ASP A 168 -3.81 4.89 8.28
N TYR A 169 -2.94 4.18 7.55
CA TYR A 169 -1.72 3.58 8.08
C TYR A 169 -0.53 3.85 7.19
N ILE A 170 0.64 3.98 7.80
CA ILE A 170 1.93 4.06 7.09
C ILE A 170 2.84 2.94 7.55
N ILE A 171 3.42 2.21 6.59
CA ILE A 171 4.36 1.12 6.83
C ILE A 171 5.69 1.47 6.15
N TYR A 172 6.76 1.42 6.91
CA TYR A 172 8.10 1.70 6.42
C TYR A 172 8.75 0.42 5.90
N ASN A 173 9.03 0.36 4.60
CA ASN A 173 9.73 -0.75 3.96
C ASN A 173 11.15 -0.35 3.58
N ILE A 174 12.05 -0.39 4.55
CA ILE A 174 13.48 -0.09 4.38
C ILE A 174 14.30 -1.37 4.10
N ASP A 175 15.54 -1.23 3.64
CA ASP A 175 16.41 -2.37 3.34
C ASP A 175 16.60 -3.26 4.58
N GLY A 176 16.50 -4.57 4.38
CA GLY A 176 16.59 -5.58 5.44
C GLY A 176 15.29 -5.75 6.27
N CYS A 177 14.24 -4.98 6.02
CA CYS A 177 13.01 -5.00 6.83
C CYS A 177 11.78 -5.57 6.11
N LEU A 178 11.93 -6.22 4.95
CA LEU A 178 10.80 -6.71 4.17
C LEU A 178 9.90 -7.66 4.99
N ASP A 179 10.47 -8.66 5.65
CA ASP A 179 9.69 -9.64 6.40
C ASP A 179 9.01 -9.01 7.62
N ALA A 180 9.66 -8.03 8.26
CA ALA A 180 9.05 -7.25 9.34
C ALA A 180 7.88 -6.38 8.81
N ALA A 181 8.05 -5.76 7.63
CA ALA A 181 6.97 -5.01 6.98
C ALA A 181 5.79 -5.92 6.63
N VAL A 182 6.04 -7.10 6.05
CA VAL A 182 5.01 -8.11 5.76
C VAL A 182 4.28 -8.54 7.02
N THR A 183 5.01 -8.89 8.09
CA THR A 183 4.41 -9.30 9.37
C THR A 183 3.55 -8.20 9.98
N THR A 184 4.01 -6.95 9.92
CA THR A 184 3.27 -5.79 10.44
C THR A 184 1.98 -5.57 9.66
N VAL A 185 2.06 -5.59 8.32
CA VAL A 185 0.87 -5.45 7.47
C VAL A 185 -0.10 -6.62 7.69
N TYR A 186 0.38 -7.86 7.67
CA TYR A 186 -0.46 -9.03 7.91
C TYR A 186 -1.18 -8.98 9.25
N GLY A 187 -0.45 -8.59 10.32
CA GLY A 187 -1.05 -8.38 11.64
C GLY A 187 -2.12 -7.29 11.63
N LEU A 188 -1.86 -6.16 10.95
CA LEU A 188 -2.83 -5.08 10.79
C LEU A 188 -4.09 -5.56 10.06
N LEU A 189 -3.96 -6.23 8.92
CA LEU A 189 -5.09 -6.71 8.12
C LEU A 189 -5.94 -7.71 8.91
N THR A 190 -5.30 -8.68 9.57
CA THR A 190 -6.00 -9.70 10.38
C THR A 190 -6.72 -9.07 11.57
N TYR A 191 -6.12 -8.07 12.22
CA TYR A 191 -6.74 -7.31 13.29
C TYR A 191 -8.00 -6.58 12.81
N ILE A 192 -7.92 -5.89 11.67
CA ILE A 192 -9.04 -5.14 11.10
C ILE A 192 -10.19 -6.08 10.70
N ILE A 193 -9.90 -7.18 9.99
CA ILE A 193 -10.91 -8.18 9.60
C ILE A 193 -11.57 -8.81 10.84
N GLY A 194 -10.81 -9.02 11.91
CA GLY A 194 -11.31 -9.51 13.18
C GLY A 194 -12.18 -8.53 13.95
N GLY A 195 -12.44 -7.34 13.43
CA GLY A 195 -13.24 -6.29 14.05
C GLY A 195 -12.50 -5.51 15.15
N GLY A 196 -11.17 -5.57 15.16
CA GLY A 196 -10.31 -4.93 16.16
C GLY A 196 -10.46 -3.41 16.25
N LEU A 197 -10.76 -2.74 15.15
CA LEU A 197 -11.05 -1.29 15.14
C LEU A 197 -12.41 -0.93 15.80
N ARG A 198 -13.25 -1.91 16.07
CA ARG A 198 -14.61 -1.72 16.65
C ARG A 198 -14.70 -2.06 18.13
N ARG A 199 -13.67 -2.64 18.72
CA ARG A 199 -13.58 -2.94 20.16
C ARG A 199 -12.56 -2.01 20.77
N GLU A 200 -12.95 -1.32 21.84
CA GLU A 200 -12.06 -0.44 22.59
C GLU A 200 -10.71 -1.11 22.86
N CYS A 201 -9.65 -0.40 22.53
CA CYS A 201 -8.27 -0.85 22.33
C CYS A 201 -7.54 -1.48 23.54
N THR A 202 -8.20 -1.83 24.64
CA THR A 202 -7.52 -2.13 25.90
C THR A 202 -7.36 -3.61 26.25
N SER A 203 -8.02 -4.52 25.54
CA SER A 203 -7.87 -5.96 25.84
C SER A 203 -7.37 -6.84 24.69
N ALA A 204 -7.18 -6.28 23.51
CA ALA A 204 -7.05 -7.06 22.26
C ALA A 204 -5.61 -7.45 21.88
N LEU A 205 -4.59 -6.67 22.25
CA LEU A 205 -3.20 -6.94 21.84
C LEU A 205 -2.65 -8.27 22.39
N GLY A 206 -3.03 -8.64 23.61
CA GLY A 206 -2.56 -9.88 24.23
C GLY A 206 -3.16 -11.18 23.67
N ASN A 207 -4.31 -11.10 22.96
CA ASN A 207 -4.99 -12.26 22.40
C ASN A 207 -4.75 -12.48 20.88
N ILE A 208 -4.17 -11.49 20.21
CA ILE A 208 -4.00 -11.49 18.74
C ILE A 208 -2.55 -11.76 18.34
N TYR A 209 -1.59 -11.35 19.19
CA TYR A 209 -0.17 -11.51 18.91
C TYR A 209 0.52 -12.40 19.94
N THR A 210 1.34 -13.32 19.46
CA THR A 210 2.29 -14.04 20.32
C THR A 210 3.32 -13.06 20.87
N LYS A 211 3.93 -13.39 22.03
CA LYS A 211 5.05 -12.60 22.57
C LYS A 211 6.15 -12.37 21.54
N LYS A 212 6.39 -13.34 20.65
CA LYS A 212 7.37 -13.24 19.57
C LYS A 212 6.99 -12.15 18.56
N GLU A 213 5.74 -12.14 18.09
CA GLU A 213 5.26 -11.13 17.11
C GLU A 213 5.31 -9.72 17.67
N ILE A 214 5.04 -9.55 18.97
CA ILE A 214 5.18 -8.26 19.67
C ILE A 214 6.66 -7.84 19.73
N TYR A 215 7.56 -8.76 20.05
CA TYR A 215 9.00 -8.48 20.03
C TYR A 215 9.52 -8.14 18.63
N ASP A 216 9.07 -8.84 17.61
CA ASP A 216 9.43 -8.58 16.22
C ASP A 216 8.94 -7.20 15.79
N GLY A 217 7.71 -6.80 16.17
CA GLY A 217 7.16 -5.47 15.94
C GLY A 217 7.97 -4.37 16.65
N LEU A 218 8.39 -4.58 17.90
CA LEU A 218 9.25 -3.65 18.63
C LEU A 218 10.63 -3.53 18.00
N THR A 219 11.20 -4.64 17.53
CA THR A 219 12.48 -4.66 16.84
C THR A 219 12.40 -3.89 15.53
N TYR A 220 11.32 -4.07 14.77
CA TYR A 220 11.04 -3.33 13.56
C TYR A 220 10.95 -1.81 13.81
N LEU A 221 10.21 -1.38 14.82
CA LEU A 221 10.11 0.03 15.20
C LEU A 221 11.49 0.61 15.61
N LYS A 222 12.28 -0.16 16.35
CA LYS A 222 13.65 0.22 16.72
C LYS A 222 14.54 0.39 15.50
N MET A 223 14.45 -0.51 14.52
CA MET A 223 15.22 -0.44 13.26
C MET A 223 14.83 0.79 12.43
N ILE A 224 13.53 1.08 12.28
CA ILE A 224 13.05 2.29 11.63
C ILE A 224 13.60 3.53 12.32
N PHE A 225 13.50 3.58 13.64
CA PHE A 225 13.99 4.70 14.44
C PHE A 225 15.50 4.90 14.27
N THR A 226 16.28 3.83 14.33
CA THR A 226 17.74 3.88 14.13
C THR A 226 18.09 4.35 12.71
N TYR A 227 17.34 3.90 11.69
CA TYR A 227 17.53 4.36 10.33
C TYR A 227 17.32 5.86 10.21
N TYR A 228 16.24 6.41 10.79
CA TYR A 228 15.97 7.84 10.77
C TYR A 228 17.03 8.64 11.52
N LEU A 229 17.46 8.19 12.69
CA LEU A 229 18.54 8.84 13.45
C LEU A 229 19.82 8.96 12.62
N ASN A 230 20.18 7.92 11.88
CA ASN A 230 21.44 7.88 11.14
C ASN A 230 21.40 8.67 9.82
N ASN A 231 20.22 8.89 9.24
CA ASN A 231 20.11 9.45 7.89
C ASN A 231 19.47 10.83 7.82
N PHE A 232 18.86 11.35 8.91
CA PHE A 232 18.10 12.59 8.92
C PHE A 232 18.47 13.51 10.12
N THR A 233 19.74 13.83 10.25
CA THR A 233 20.27 14.66 11.35
C THR A 233 19.75 16.10 11.42
N SER A 234 19.08 16.59 10.39
CA SER A 234 18.63 17.98 10.31
C SER A 234 17.17 18.27 10.74
N ARG A 235 16.43 17.27 11.26
CA ARG A 235 15.03 17.42 11.69
C ARG A 235 14.80 16.96 13.13
N THR A 236 15.46 17.59 14.06
CA THR A 236 15.45 17.25 15.51
C THR A 236 14.03 17.14 16.09
N LEU A 237 13.11 18.04 15.76
CA LEU A 237 11.72 18.03 16.27
C LEU A 237 10.91 16.80 15.85
N ILE A 238 11.11 16.27 14.63
CA ILE A 238 10.40 15.09 14.16
C ILE A 238 10.95 13.83 14.84
N LEU A 239 12.26 13.79 15.08
CA LEU A 239 12.94 12.67 15.75
C LEU A 239 12.52 12.56 17.21
N GLU A 240 12.39 13.68 17.92
CA GLU A 240 11.91 13.71 19.30
C GLU A 240 10.47 13.23 19.42
N ASP A 241 9.57 13.62 18.48
CA ASP A 241 8.18 13.16 18.47
C ASP A 241 8.09 11.65 18.15
N ILE A 242 8.87 11.15 17.21
CA ILE A 242 8.96 9.73 16.89
C ILE A 242 9.52 8.94 18.08
N GLN A 243 10.57 9.44 18.73
CA GLN A 243 11.17 8.80 19.91
C GLN A 243 10.17 8.74 21.06
N LYS A 244 9.46 9.82 21.33
CA LYS A 244 8.44 9.89 22.37
C LYS A 244 7.29 8.90 22.11
N LYS A 245 6.82 8.84 20.87
CA LYS A 245 5.78 7.88 20.45
C LYS A 245 6.25 6.42 20.57
N TYR A 246 7.50 6.14 20.17
CA TYR A 246 8.10 4.82 20.34
C TYR A 246 8.17 4.41 21.82
N GLU A 247 8.65 5.28 22.72
CA GLU A 247 8.74 4.98 24.14
C GLU A 247 7.36 4.78 24.79
N ILE A 248 6.38 5.60 24.41
CA ILE A 248 4.99 5.43 24.86
C ILE A 248 4.46 4.05 24.42
N MET A 249 4.59 3.72 23.16
CA MET A 249 4.08 2.47 22.59
C MET A 249 4.82 1.25 23.17
N ARG A 250 6.15 1.34 23.31
CA ARG A 250 6.97 0.32 23.98
C ARG A 250 6.50 0.06 25.41
N ASN A 251 6.28 1.13 26.17
CA ASN A 251 5.86 1.00 27.57
C ASN A 251 4.45 0.40 27.70
N ILE A 252 3.51 0.78 26.83
CA ILE A 252 2.18 0.17 26.75
C ILE A 252 2.31 -1.33 26.47
N ILE A 253 3.05 -1.72 25.44
CA ILE A 253 3.25 -3.12 25.06
C ILE A 253 3.90 -3.92 26.20
N LEU A 254 4.96 -3.39 26.82
CA LEU A 254 5.65 -4.08 27.90
C LEU A 254 4.81 -4.20 29.17
N SER A 255 3.88 -3.27 29.43
CA SER A 255 2.95 -3.37 30.55
C SER A 255 1.92 -4.49 30.40
N HIS A 256 1.60 -4.88 29.16
CA HIS A 256 0.66 -5.96 28.85
C HIS A 256 1.35 -7.35 28.70
N LEU A 257 2.68 -7.38 28.73
CA LEU A 257 3.46 -8.63 28.67
C LEU A 257 3.85 -9.19 30.06
N LYS A 258 3.62 -8.39 31.10
CA LYS A 258 3.76 -8.81 32.50
C LYS A 258 2.48 -9.48 32.98
#